data_e4969f5c2ee03e47e740b15ae5382909
#
_entry.id   e4969f5c2ee03e47e740b15ae5382909
#
_cell.length_a   1.000
_cell.length_b   1.000
_cell.length_c   1.000
_cell.angle_alpha   90.00
_cell.angle_beta   90.00
_cell.angle_gamma   90.00
#
_symmetry.space_group_name_H-M   'P 1'
#
loop_
_entity.id
_entity.type
_entity.pdbx_description
1 polymer ?
#
loop_
_entity_poly.entity_id
_entity_poly.type
_entity_poly.pdbx_seq_one_letter_code
_entity_poly.pdbx_strand_id
1 'polypeptide(L)'
;MASPDEKTGIRFTYLILGCSIAVFIGCYLYSLWTASQQEKALLPRPAVDQIVKALRSYHYKVGKFPETFTDLESRVWRHIRTPDFGEDGRSLSMANYYYIYYLVDSGTCTLWAIPINKRREEASTFFLAISLETVRRWKGAPLTFDEIKRLPALPEPAQLALLGLTEQQPIQLQPSRASQKPSSAGR
;
A
#
# COMPACT_ATOMS: atom_id res chain seq x y z
N MET A 1 56.27 34.78 12.64
CA MET A 1 56.50 33.33 12.83
C MET A 1 55.37 32.81 13.66
N ALA A 2 54.46 32.04 13.08
CA ALA A 2 53.35 31.42 13.84
C ALA A 2 53.87 30.30 14.73
N SER A 3 53.44 30.27 15.98
CA SER A 3 53.81 29.27 16.96
C SER A 3 53.47 27.84 16.51
N PRO A 4 54.30 26.82 16.76
CA PRO A 4 54.03 25.44 16.37
C PRO A 4 52.72 24.90 16.93
N ASP A 5 52.23 25.40 18.04
CA ASP A 5 50.95 25.00 18.67
C ASP A 5 49.72 25.44 17.90
N GLU A 6 49.78 26.58 17.22
CA GLU A 6 48.65 27.10 16.42
C GLU A 6 48.37 26.22 15.17
N LYS A 7 49.44 25.70 14.55
CA LYS A 7 49.29 24.80 13.38
C LYS A 7 48.72 23.43 13.74
N THR A 8 48.98 22.96 14.97
CA THR A 8 48.45 21.66 15.47
C THR A 8 46.95 21.77 15.80
N GLY A 9 46.54 22.89 16.38
CA GLY A 9 45.13 23.16 16.70
C GLY A 9 44.27 23.24 15.44
N ILE A 10 44.75 23.93 14.38
CA ILE A 10 44.03 24.06 13.12
C ILE A 10 43.85 22.68 12.43
N ARG A 11 44.88 21.85 12.40
CA ARG A 11 44.81 20.50 11.81
C ARG A 11 43.79 19.61 12.54
N PHE A 12 43.75 19.68 13.88
CA PHE A 12 42.83 18.92 14.71
C PHE A 12 41.37 19.35 14.45
N THR A 13 41.13 20.65 14.32
CA THR A 13 39.78 21.17 13.98
C THR A 13 39.29 20.69 12.62
N TYR A 14 40.13 20.68 11.59
CA TYR A 14 39.76 20.14 10.27
C TYR A 14 39.51 18.64 10.30
N LEU A 15 40.22 17.88 11.13
CA LEU A 15 40.02 16.45 11.29
C LEU A 15 38.67 16.14 11.95
N ILE A 16 38.31 16.88 13.00
CA ILE A 16 36.99 16.76 13.64
C ILE A 16 35.88 17.12 12.66
N LEU A 17 36.03 18.23 11.94
CA LEU A 17 35.03 18.67 10.95
C LEU A 17 34.86 17.63 9.84
N GLY A 18 35.96 17.07 9.32
CA GLY A 18 35.95 16.03 8.31
C GLY A 18 35.23 14.74 8.80
N CYS A 19 35.53 14.30 10.03
CA CYS A 19 34.85 13.15 10.64
C CYS A 19 33.34 13.41 10.82
N SER A 20 32.96 14.60 11.29
CA SER A 20 31.56 14.97 11.45
C SER A 20 30.79 14.93 10.12
N ILE A 21 31.36 15.50 9.07
CA ILE A 21 30.76 15.49 7.74
C ILE A 21 30.63 14.05 7.21
N ALA A 22 31.65 13.22 7.39
CA ALA A 22 31.61 11.81 6.96
C ALA A 22 30.51 11.01 7.69
N VAL A 23 30.33 11.23 9.00
CA VAL A 23 29.25 10.62 9.78
C VAL A 23 27.89 11.09 9.29
N PHE A 24 27.70 12.39 9.03
CA PHE A 24 26.45 12.91 8.50
C PHE A 24 26.11 12.31 7.13
N ILE A 25 27.08 12.24 6.22
CA ILE A 25 26.88 11.64 4.90
C ILE A 25 26.54 10.14 5.06
N GLY A 26 27.24 9.41 5.92
CA GLY A 26 26.98 8.00 6.20
C GLY A 26 25.57 7.76 6.73
N CYS A 27 25.12 8.55 7.72
CA CYS A 27 23.75 8.48 8.25
C CYS A 27 22.70 8.81 7.19
N TYR A 28 22.96 9.82 6.35
CA TYR A 28 22.06 10.20 5.28
C TYR A 28 21.94 9.08 4.23
N LEU A 29 23.05 8.52 3.76
CA LEU A 29 23.04 7.40 2.81
C LEU A 29 22.39 6.16 3.41
N TYR A 30 22.63 5.85 4.69
CA TYR A 30 21.97 4.76 5.39
C TYR A 30 20.46 4.98 5.49
N SER A 31 20.00 6.20 5.78
CA SER A 31 18.57 6.52 5.83
C SER A 31 17.91 6.39 4.46
N LEU A 32 18.57 6.82 3.38
CA LEU A 32 18.09 6.62 2.01
C LEU A 32 18.02 5.15 1.64
N TRP A 33 19.03 4.36 2.03
CA TRP A 33 19.06 2.93 1.77
C TRP A 33 17.94 2.20 2.53
N THR A 34 17.74 2.50 3.83
CA THR A 34 16.65 1.90 4.63
C THR A 34 15.27 2.30 4.13
N ALA A 35 15.07 3.56 3.74
CA ALA A 35 13.82 4.03 3.13
C ALA A 35 13.53 3.28 1.82
N SER A 36 14.55 3.11 0.98
CA SER A 36 14.42 2.32 -0.26
C SER A 36 14.07 0.86 -0.01
N GLN A 37 14.62 0.22 1.03
CA GLN A 37 14.28 -1.17 1.40
C GLN A 37 12.85 -1.27 1.96
N GLN A 38 12.42 -0.31 2.76
CA GLN A 38 11.05 -0.25 3.26
C GLN A 38 10.03 -0.04 2.14
N GLU A 39 10.35 0.80 1.16
CA GLU A 39 9.50 1.03 -0.01
C GLU A 39 9.34 -0.22 -0.88
N LYS A 40 10.39 -1.07 -0.95
CA LYS A 40 10.36 -2.36 -1.64
C LYS A 40 9.54 -3.42 -0.92
N ALA A 41 9.50 -3.38 0.41
CA ALA A 41 8.90 -4.42 1.26
C ALA A 41 7.44 -4.14 1.64
N LEU A 42 7.02 -2.89 1.58
CA LEU A 42 5.69 -2.48 2.03
C LEU A 42 4.70 -2.44 0.87
N LEU A 43 3.50 -3.02 1.14
CA LEU A 43 2.30 -2.68 0.39
C LEU A 43 2.28 -1.16 0.22
N PRO A 44 1.88 -0.60 -0.92
CA PRO A 44 1.63 0.83 -1.04
C PRO A 44 0.44 1.20 -0.16
N ARG A 45 0.66 1.14 1.15
CA ARG A 45 -0.37 1.28 2.20
C ARG A 45 -1.32 2.44 1.93
N PRO A 46 -0.84 3.66 1.62
CA PRO A 46 -1.75 4.77 1.43
C PRO A 46 -2.75 4.54 0.30
N ALA A 47 -2.31 3.93 -0.81
CA ALA A 47 -3.17 3.69 -1.97
C ALA A 47 -4.17 2.57 -1.70
N VAL A 48 -3.73 1.44 -1.14
CA VAL A 48 -4.61 0.32 -0.79
C VAL A 48 -5.59 0.71 0.30
N ASP A 49 -5.14 1.38 1.37
CA ASP A 49 -6.01 1.84 2.45
C ASP A 49 -7.08 2.80 1.93
N GLN A 50 -6.71 3.66 0.98
CA GLN A 50 -7.63 4.57 0.32
C GLN A 50 -8.67 3.82 -0.51
N ILE A 51 -8.27 2.83 -1.30
CA ILE A 51 -9.17 1.99 -2.08
C ILE A 51 -10.11 1.20 -1.16
N VAL A 52 -9.59 0.52 -0.15
CA VAL A 52 -10.38 -0.27 0.80
C VAL A 52 -11.39 0.62 1.55
N LYS A 53 -10.95 1.80 2.01
CA LYS A 53 -11.83 2.77 2.68
C LYS A 53 -12.94 3.25 1.74
N ALA A 54 -12.63 3.50 0.48
CA ALA A 54 -13.59 3.93 -0.52
C ALA A 54 -14.63 2.84 -0.83
N LEU A 55 -14.17 1.58 -1.04
CA LEU A 55 -15.03 0.41 -1.25
C LEU A 55 -16.01 0.20 -0.09
N ARG A 56 -15.52 0.27 1.14
CA ARG A 56 -16.37 0.13 2.34
C ARG A 56 -17.35 1.29 2.50
N SER A 57 -16.91 2.52 2.22
CA SER A 57 -17.79 3.70 2.26
C SER A 57 -18.91 3.60 1.23
N TYR A 58 -18.60 3.07 0.04
CA TYR A 58 -19.60 2.80 -0.98
C TYR A 58 -20.61 1.75 -0.50
N HIS A 59 -20.10 0.60 -0.01
CA HIS A 59 -20.96 -0.46 0.51
C HIS A 59 -21.87 0.04 1.64
N TYR A 60 -21.33 0.84 2.57
CA TYR A 60 -22.13 1.42 3.66
C TYR A 60 -23.28 2.30 3.15
N LYS A 61 -23.06 3.02 2.04
CA LYS A 61 -24.06 3.92 1.46
C LYS A 61 -25.09 3.22 0.56
N VAL A 62 -24.68 2.17 -0.12
CA VAL A 62 -25.46 1.51 -1.21
C VAL A 62 -25.97 0.13 -0.80
N GLY A 63 -25.37 -0.51 0.22
CA GLY A 63 -25.72 -1.85 0.68
C GLY A 63 -25.03 -2.98 -0.08
N LYS A 64 -24.20 -2.68 -1.10
CA LYS A 64 -23.41 -3.63 -1.87
C LYS A 64 -22.08 -3.01 -2.29
N PHE A 65 -21.08 -3.83 -2.61
CA PHE A 65 -19.85 -3.36 -3.25
C PHE A 65 -20.13 -2.88 -4.69
N PRO A 66 -19.32 -1.92 -5.23
CA PRO A 66 -19.48 -1.42 -6.60
C PRO A 66 -19.14 -2.51 -7.62
N GLU A 67 -19.68 -2.42 -8.82
CA GLU A 67 -19.36 -3.35 -9.91
C GLU A 67 -18.02 -3.00 -10.57
N THR A 68 -17.67 -1.71 -10.55
CA THR A 68 -16.46 -1.15 -11.13
C THR A 68 -15.84 -0.07 -10.25
N PHE A 69 -14.59 0.29 -10.49
CA PHE A 69 -13.98 1.47 -9.88
C PHE A 69 -14.63 2.78 -10.36
N THR A 70 -15.19 2.79 -11.56
CA THR A 70 -15.89 3.97 -12.10
C THR A 70 -17.12 4.31 -11.27
N ASP A 71 -17.85 3.30 -10.79
CA ASP A 71 -18.97 3.51 -9.86
C ASP A 71 -18.50 4.10 -8.53
N LEU A 72 -17.31 3.69 -8.08
CA LEU A 72 -16.69 4.19 -6.86
C LEU A 72 -16.28 5.65 -7.01
N GLU A 73 -15.67 6.02 -8.16
CA GLU A 73 -15.24 7.38 -8.44
C GLU A 73 -16.39 8.38 -8.34
N SER A 74 -17.50 8.07 -9.00
CA SER A 74 -18.65 8.95 -9.09
C SER A 74 -19.27 9.30 -7.72
N ARG A 75 -19.12 8.43 -6.72
CA ARG A 75 -19.77 8.56 -5.41
C ARG A 75 -18.84 8.91 -4.25
N VAL A 76 -17.57 8.51 -4.31
CA VAL A 76 -16.67 8.57 -3.16
C VAL A 76 -15.38 9.32 -3.46
N TRP A 77 -14.84 9.25 -4.67
CA TRP A 77 -13.53 9.80 -5.03
C TRP A 77 -13.55 11.18 -5.71
N ARG A 78 -14.55 11.96 -5.50
CA ARG A 78 -14.75 13.26 -6.19
C ARG A 78 -13.60 14.27 -6.13
N HIS A 79 -12.61 14.08 -5.25
CA HIS A 79 -11.58 15.10 -4.96
C HIS A 79 -10.16 14.57 -4.86
N ILE A 80 -9.91 13.34 -5.25
CA ILE A 80 -8.57 12.76 -5.24
C ILE A 80 -8.02 12.80 -6.66
N ARG A 81 -6.69 13.02 -6.79
CA ARG A 81 -5.99 12.91 -8.08
C ARG A 81 -6.56 11.71 -8.83
N THR A 82 -7.18 11.97 -9.96
CA THR A 82 -7.87 10.97 -10.78
C THR A 82 -6.89 9.84 -11.06
N PRO A 83 -7.12 8.63 -10.54
CA PRO A 83 -6.32 7.48 -10.94
C PRO A 83 -6.57 7.23 -12.44
N ASP A 84 -5.59 6.69 -13.11
CA ASP A 84 -5.74 6.28 -14.50
C ASP A 84 -6.53 4.96 -14.52
N PHE A 85 -7.80 5.03 -14.94
CA PHE A 85 -8.69 3.87 -15.02
C PHE A 85 -8.48 3.10 -16.33
N GLY A 86 -8.48 1.77 -16.25
CA GLY A 86 -8.54 0.95 -17.43
C GLY A 86 -9.90 1.01 -18.13
N GLU A 87 -9.93 0.65 -19.41
CA GLU A 87 -11.13 0.70 -20.26
C GLU A 87 -12.32 -0.11 -19.72
N ASP A 88 -12.04 -1.18 -18.97
CA ASP A 88 -13.05 -2.03 -18.34
C ASP A 88 -13.65 -1.44 -17.04
N GLY A 89 -13.14 -0.32 -16.57
CA GLY A 89 -13.50 0.30 -15.30
C GLY A 89 -13.18 -0.55 -14.06
N ARG A 90 -12.59 -1.74 -14.22
CA ARG A 90 -12.23 -2.68 -13.14
C ARG A 90 -10.77 -2.62 -12.75
N SER A 91 -10.01 -1.83 -13.45
CA SER A 91 -8.58 -1.65 -13.19
C SER A 91 -8.22 -0.18 -13.06
N LEU A 92 -7.17 0.10 -12.32
CA LEU A 92 -6.62 1.45 -12.17
C LEU A 92 -5.11 1.41 -11.89
N SER A 93 -4.40 2.46 -12.32
CA SER A 93 -2.98 2.68 -12.02
C SER A 93 -2.84 3.76 -10.96
N MET A 94 -2.17 3.46 -9.86
CA MET A 94 -1.87 4.42 -8.79
C MET A 94 -0.64 3.99 -7.98
N ALA A 95 0.22 4.94 -7.61
CA ALA A 95 1.38 4.72 -6.74
C ALA A 95 2.30 3.56 -7.17
N ASN A 96 2.64 3.48 -8.46
CA ASN A 96 3.51 2.46 -9.07
C ASN A 96 2.93 1.04 -9.04
N TYR A 97 1.63 0.90 -8.83
CA TYR A 97 0.93 -0.35 -8.87
C TYR A 97 -0.25 -0.27 -9.85
N TYR A 98 -0.53 -1.41 -10.49
CA TYR A 98 -1.72 -1.65 -11.25
C TYR A 98 -2.68 -2.48 -10.41
N TYR A 99 -3.87 -1.97 -10.18
CA TYR A 99 -4.89 -2.62 -9.36
C TYR A 99 -5.94 -3.24 -10.28
N ILE A 100 -6.35 -4.48 -9.96
CA ILE A 100 -7.44 -5.17 -10.62
C ILE A 100 -8.48 -5.53 -9.57
N TYR A 101 -9.70 -5.15 -9.84
CA TYR A 101 -10.84 -5.33 -8.95
C TYR A 101 -11.80 -6.38 -9.51
N TYR A 102 -12.29 -7.27 -8.65
CA TYR A 102 -13.36 -8.19 -8.96
C TYR A 102 -14.42 -8.15 -7.87
N LEU A 103 -15.68 -7.98 -8.27
CA LEU A 103 -16.84 -8.22 -7.41
C LEU A 103 -17.10 -9.72 -7.40
N VAL A 104 -17.07 -10.34 -6.21
CA VAL A 104 -17.39 -11.77 -6.01
C VAL A 104 -18.88 -11.94 -5.74
N ASP A 105 -19.37 -11.18 -4.77
CA ASP A 105 -20.78 -11.10 -4.41
C ASP A 105 -21.11 -9.73 -3.78
N SER A 106 -22.34 -9.55 -3.29
CA SER A 106 -22.77 -8.27 -2.70
C SER A 106 -21.95 -7.85 -1.47
N GLY A 107 -21.40 -8.80 -0.73
CA GLY A 107 -20.67 -8.60 0.53
C GLY A 107 -19.15 -8.83 0.44
N THR A 108 -18.64 -9.29 -0.72
CA THR A 108 -17.25 -9.68 -0.91
C THR A 108 -16.71 -9.17 -2.25
N CYS A 109 -15.54 -8.57 -2.21
CA CYS A 109 -14.79 -8.21 -3.41
C CYS A 109 -13.30 -8.54 -3.23
N THR A 110 -12.58 -8.60 -4.33
CA THR A 110 -11.14 -8.86 -4.32
C THR A 110 -10.38 -7.77 -5.06
N LEU A 111 -9.13 -7.59 -4.66
CA LEU A 111 -8.23 -6.58 -5.20
C LEU A 111 -6.84 -7.18 -5.37
N TRP A 112 -6.34 -7.15 -6.59
CA TRP A 112 -4.96 -7.41 -6.90
C TRP A 112 -4.18 -6.10 -6.97
N ALA A 113 -2.97 -6.06 -6.44
CA ALA A 113 -2.03 -4.96 -6.59
C ALA A 113 -0.74 -5.52 -7.19
N ILE A 114 -0.51 -5.20 -8.45
CA ILE A 114 0.61 -5.69 -9.27
C ILE A 114 1.60 -4.55 -9.43
N PRO A 115 2.88 -4.73 -9.08
CA PRO A 115 3.87 -3.68 -9.28
C PRO A 115 4.10 -3.44 -10.77
N ILE A 116 4.06 -2.15 -11.16
CA ILE A 116 4.40 -1.66 -12.49
C ILE A 116 5.61 -0.75 -12.38
N ASN A 117 6.41 -0.57 -13.37
CA ASN A 117 7.61 0.27 -13.44
C ASN A 117 8.94 -0.49 -13.37
N LYS A 118 10.03 0.27 -13.49
CA LYS A 118 11.41 -0.21 -13.59
C LYS A 118 11.86 -1.07 -12.39
N ARG A 119 11.20 -0.97 -11.25
CA ARG A 119 11.49 -1.75 -10.03
C ARG A 119 10.52 -2.93 -9.82
N ARG A 120 9.79 -3.32 -10.86
CA ARG A 120 8.81 -4.41 -10.79
C ARG A 120 9.39 -5.69 -10.20
N GLU A 121 10.60 -6.07 -10.60
CA GLU A 121 11.26 -7.29 -10.15
C GLU A 121 11.62 -7.30 -8.65
N GLU A 122 11.71 -6.13 -8.05
CA GLU A 122 12.06 -5.96 -6.64
C GLU A 122 10.84 -5.75 -5.73
N ALA A 123 9.68 -5.48 -6.32
CA ALA A 123 8.45 -5.21 -5.58
C ALA A 123 7.60 -6.47 -5.44
N SER A 124 6.68 -6.47 -4.49
CA SER A 124 5.80 -7.62 -4.24
C SER A 124 4.44 -7.44 -4.88
N THR A 125 3.84 -8.53 -5.35
CA THR A 125 2.42 -8.59 -5.67
C THR A 125 1.61 -8.82 -4.40
N PHE A 126 0.44 -8.22 -4.33
CA PHE A 126 -0.49 -8.40 -3.22
C PHE A 126 -1.87 -8.80 -3.75
N PHE A 127 -2.51 -9.68 -3.00
CA PHE A 127 -3.91 -10.04 -3.17
C PHE A 127 -4.67 -9.73 -1.90
N LEU A 128 -5.85 -9.14 -2.03
CA LEU A 128 -6.73 -8.82 -0.91
C LEU A 128 -8.12 -9.41 -1.18
N ALA A 129 -8.65 -10.12 -0.20
CA ALA A 129 -10.07 -10.47 -0.14
C ALA A 129 -10.72 -9.55 0.89
N ILE A 130 -11.66 -8.74 0.45
CA ILE A 130 -12.25 -7.64 1.22
C ILE A 130 -13.69 -7.97 1.50
N SER A 131 -14.06 -8.03 2.77
CA SER A 131 -15.43 -8.09 3.25
C SER A 131 -15.73 -6.89 4.15
N LEU A 132 -16.95 -6.80 4.67
CA LEU A 132 -17.31 -5.74 5.60
C LEU A 132 -16.53 -5.82 6.92
N GLU A 133 -16.28 -7.03 7.40
CA GLU A 133 -15.70 -7.27 8.72
C GLU A 133 -14.18 -7.42 8.65
N THR A 134 -13.68 -8.05 7.58
CA THR A 134 -12.28 -8.46 7.49
C THR A 134 -11.66 -8.11 6.14
N VAL A 135 -10.35 -7.85 6.16
CA VAL A 135 -9.51 -7.82 4.98
C VAL A 135 -8.42 -8.86 5.15
N ARG A 136 -8.52 -9.95 4.39
CA ARG A 136 -7.46 -10.95 4.30
C ARG A 136 -6.48 -10.52 3.21
N ARG A 137 -5.20 -10.70 3.45
CA ARG A 137 -4.13 -10.22 2.58
C ARG A 137 -3.08 -11.29 2.36
N TRP A 138 -2.64 -11.43 1.11
CA TRP A 138 -1.52 -12.25 0.71
C TRP A 138 -0.45 -11.40 0.04
N LYS A 139 0.80 -11.81 0.18
CA LYS A 139 1.97 -11.14 -0.39
C LYS A 139 2.91 -12.19 -0.98
N GLY A 140 3.51 -11.90 -2.14
CA GLY A 140 4.48 -12.77 -2.78
C GLY A 140 5.35 -12.06 -3.81
N ALA A 141 6.07 -12.86 -4.60
CA ALA A 141 6.87 -12.37 -5.71
C ALA A 141 6.05 -11.57 -6.73
N PRO A 142 6.67 -10.74 -7.56
CA PRO A 142 5.97 -10.00 -8.59
C PRO A 142 5.37 -10.95 -9.62
N LEU A 143 4.04 -10.92 -9.76
CA LEU A 143 3.30 -11.66 -10.76
C LEU A 143 3.07 -10.82 -12.02
N THR A 144 2.83 -11.50 -13.13
CA THR A 144 2.42 -10.88 -14.38
C THR A 144 0.90 -10.74 -14.44
N PHE A 145 0.43 -9.83 -15.28
CA PHE A 145 -0.98 -9.66 -15.54
C PHE A 145 -1.63 -10.93 -16.12
N ASP A 146 -0.91 -11.66 -16.99
CA ASP A 146 -1.41 -12.88 -17.62
C ASP A 146 -1.56 -14.04 -16.64
N GLU A 147 -0.71 -14.12 -15.61
CA GLU A 147 -0.84 -15.11 -14.54
C GLU A 147 -2.13 -14.87 -13.74
N ILE A 148 -2.43 -13.60 -13.44
CA ILE A 148 -3.60 -13.23 -12.65
C ILE A 148 -4.89 -13.37 -13.44
N LYS A 149 -4.90 -13.05 -14.74
CA LYS A 149 -6.09 -13.22 -15.59
C LYS A 149 -6.62 -14.65 -15.67
N ARG A 150 -5.76 -15.64 -15.44
CA ARG A 150 -6.13 -17.06 -15.47
C ARG A 150 -6.79 -17.54 -14.18
N LEU A 151 -6.76 -16.72 -13.14
CA LEU A 151 -7.32 -17.06 -11.83
C LEU A 151 -8.81 -16.69 -11.75
N PRO A 152 -9.58 -17.40 -10.93
CA PRO A 152 -10.95 -16.97 -10.62
C PRO A 152 -10.94 -15.64 -9.85
N ALA A 153 -12.09 -14.97 -9.80
CA ALA A 153 -12.25 -13.72 -9.07
C ALA A 153 -11.87 -13.84 -7.58
N LEU A 154 -12.13 -15.00 -6.97
CA LEU A 154 -11.71 -15.36 -5.62
C LEU A 154 -10.90 -16.66 -5.70
N PRO A 155 -9.56 -16.59 -5.81
CA PRO A 155 -8.70 -17.77 -5.79
C PRO A 155 -8.72 -18.46 -4.42
N GLU A 156 -8.63 -19.78 -4.43
CA GLU A 156 -8.44 -20.55 -3.21
C GLU A 156 -7.05 -20.29 -2.59
N PRO A 157 -6.90 -20.38 -1.26
CA PRO A 157 -5.61 -20.22 -0.59
C PRO A 157 -4.51 -21.13 -1.15
N ALA A 158 -4.86 -22.35 -1.56
CA ALA A 158 -3.93 -23.28 -2.20
C ALA A 158 -3.41 -22.77 -3.54
N GLN A 159 -4.26 -22.13 -4.37
CA GLN A 159 -3.86 -21.54 -5.64
C GLN A 159 -2.92 -20.34 -5.43
N LEU A 160 -3.21 -19.50 -4.40
CA LEU A 160 -2.34 -18.39 -4.03
C LEU A 160 -0.97 -18.88 -3.54
N ALA A 161 -0.94 -19.96 -2.75
CA ALA A 161 0.30 -20.57 -2.28
C ALA A 161 1.15 -21.14 -3.44
N LEU A 162 0.53 -21.76 -4.45
CA LEU A 162 1.22 -22.23 -5.66
C LEU A 162 1.88 -21.11 -6.46
N LEU A 163 1.33 -19.88 -6.39
CA LEU A 163 1.92 -18.68 -6.97
C LEU A 163 2.98 -18.03 -6.05
N GLY A 164 3.32 -18.66 -4.95
CA GLY A 164 4.29 -18.13 -3.98
C GLY A 164 3.77 -16.98 -3.11
N LEU A 165 2.43 -16.80 -3.03
CA LEU A 165 1.86 -15.82 -2.12
C LEU A 165 1.62 -16.45 -0.75
N THR A 166 2.03 -15.73 0.29
CA THR A 166 1.82 -16.12 1.70
C THR A 166 0.80 -15.22 2.36
N GLU A 167 -0.11 -15.81 3.11
CA GLU A 167 -1.11 -15.06 3.85
C GLU A 167 -0.45 -14.25 4.98
N GLN A 168 -0.81 -12.99 5.06
CA GLN A 168 -0.41 -12.08 6.12
C GLN A 168 -1.48 -12.07 7.21
N GLN A 169 -1.11 -11.65 8.42
CA GLN A 169 -2.11 -11.53 9.48
C GLN A 169 -3.29 -10.66 9.03
N PRO A 170 -4.53 -11.12 9.19
CA PRO A 170 -5.71 -10.38 8.79
C PRO A 170 -5.81 -9.06 9.57
N ILE A 171 -6.13 -7.99 8.87
CA ILE A 171 -6.41 -6.71 9.49
C ILE A 171 -7.84 -6.77 10.02
N GLN A 172 -8.02 -6.92 11.33
CA GLN A 172 -9.31 -6.71 11.95
C GLN A 172 -9.64 -5.21 11.91
N LEU A 173 -10.64 -4.89 11.14
CA LEU A 173 -11.11 -3.52 11.00
C LEU A 173 -12.06 -3.22 12.17
N GLN A 174 -11.65 -2.34 13.07
CA GLN A 174 -12.55 -1.87 14.12
C GLN A 174 -13.83 -1.30 13.47
N PRO A 175 -15.03 -1.72 13.94
CA PRO A 175 -16.26 -1.12 13.50
C PRO A 175 -16.19 0.38 13.78
N SER A 176 -16.49 1.20 12.78
CA SER A 176 -16.49 2.64 12.93
C SER A 176 -17.46 3.03 14.04
N ARG A 177 -17.01 3.83 15.01
CA ARG A 177 -17.75 4.33 16.18
C ARG A 177 -19.07 5.07 15.87
N ALA A 178 -19.47 5.16 14.63
CA ALA A 178 -20.69 5.86 14.19
C ALA A 178 -22.01 5.13 14.54
N SER A 179 -21.99 3.92 15.08
CA SER A 179 -23.21 3.14 15.40
C SER A 179 -23.56 3.10 16.88
N GLN A 180 -22.84 3.77 17.77
CA GLN A 180 -23.32 3.97 19.13
C GLN A 180 -24.25 5.16 19.18
N LYS A 181 -25.50 4.95 18.78
CA LYS A 181 -26.63 5.83 19.13
C LYS A 181 -26.67 5.92 20.67
N PRO A 182 -26.57 7.09 21.29
CA PRO A 182 -26.73 7.20 22.72
C PRO A 182 -28.12 6.64 23.09
N SER A 183 -28.14 5.56 23.88
CA SER A 183 -29.36 5.10 24.52
C SER A 183 -29.89 6.24 25.37
N SER A 184 -30.95 6.88 24.93
CA SER A 184 -31.73 7.81 25.74
C SER A 184 -32.34 7.02 26.89
N ALA A 185 -31.59 6.95 28.00
CA ALA A 185 -32.17 6.56 29.30
C ALA A 185 -33.25 7.60 29.64
N GLY A 186 -34.47 7.11 29.75
CA GLY A 186 -35.64 7.88 30.11
C GLY A 186 -35.58 8.43 31.53
N ARG A 187 -36.22 9.51 31.66
CA ARG A 187 -37.00 9.93 32.86
C ARG A 187 -38.35 10.46 32.42
#